data_94953d423f6e91f92ac55168b81bb864
#
_entry.id   94953d423f6e91f92ac55168b81bb864
#
_cell.length_a   1.000
_cell.length_b   1.000
_cell.length_c   1.000
_cell.angle_alpha   90.00
_cell.angle_beta   90.00
_cell.angle_gamma   90.00
#
_symmetry.space_group_name_H-M   'P 1'
#
loop_
_entity.id
_entity.type
_entity.pdbx_description
1 polymer ?
#
loop_
_entity_poly.entity_id
_entity_poly.type
_entity_poly.pdbx_seq_one_letter_code
_entity_poly.pdbx_strand_id
1 'polypeptide(L)'
;LGDVYKRQALVLPALFSEQFECLDDYASTAAFSSFLRVLKYFSFYLTVFLPGVFVCVAVYLPELLPPQLLYKIEAAEKATPLPLFAEMLLVILILEIIREAGLRMPQSLGHSVSLVSALIIGDAAIATGLMSTPVIFVASITAIAVFVTPGLYEPATLLRIGTVLLAGLAGPAGLAAAFFGFLLSIVSTEALGVSYLAPHPFPQQPLSDDGVLRRNYRQLSRHGFNIWQKRERGKRQT
;
A
#
# COMPACT_ATOMS: atom_id res chain seq x y z
N LEU A 1 17.59 -0.79 -6.28
CA LEU A 1 18.29 -0.29 -5.10
C LEU A 1 19.70 -0.81 -5.13
N GLY A 2 20.68 0.07 -5.02
CA GLY A 2 22.09 -0.29 -5.04
C GLY A 2 22.70 -0.15 -3.66
N ASP A 3 23.49 -1.11 -3.27
CA ASP A 3 24.36 -0.99 -2.11
C ASP A 3 25.76 -0.55 -2.58
N VAL A 4 26.33 0.44 -1.91
CA VAL A 4 27.61 1.02 -2.30
C VAL A 4 28.72 0.49 -1.40
N TYR A 5 29.47 -0.47 -1.88
CA TYR A 5 30.69 -0.91 -1.22
C TYR A 5 31.90 -0.42 -2.02
N LYS A 6 32.74 0.39 -1.40
CA LYS A 6 33.99 0.94 -2.01
C LYS A 6 33.79 1.61 -3.39
N ARG A 7 32.75 2.43 -3.56
CA ARG A 7 32.39 3.13 -4.82
C ARG A 7 31.87 2.22 -5.94
N GLN A 8 31.45 0.99 -5.66
CA GLN A 8 30.77 0.13 -6.61
C GLN A 8 29.28 0.13 -6.31
N ALA A 9 28.44 0.45 -7.31
CA ALA A 9 26.99 0.34 -7.21
C ALA A 9 26.56 -1.03 -7.70
N LEU A 10 25.88 -1.81 -6.87
CA LEU A 10 25.22 -3.05 -7.27
C LEU A 10 23.75 -2.74 -7.59
N VAL A 11 23.36 -2.95 -8.84
CA VAL A 11 21.99 -2.75 -9.30
C VAL A 11 21.32 -4.11 -9.45
N LEU A 12 20.26 -4.37 -8.68
CA LEU A 12 19.49 -5.60 -8.71
C LEU A 12 18.07 -5.30 -9.21
N PRO A 13 17.43 -6.21 -9.98
CA PRO A 13 16.03 -6.07 -10.33
C PRO A 13 15.18 -6.14 -9.06
N ALA A 14 14.29 -5.17 -8.88
CA ALA A 14 13.32 -5.19 -7.77
C ALA A 14 12.12 -6.05 -8.17
N LEU A 15 11.71 -6.98 -7.30
CA LEU A 15 10.50 -7.78 -7.46
C LEU A 15 9.41 -7.29 -6.51
N PHE A 16 8.15 -7.41 -6.93
CA PHE A 16 7.03 -6.98 -6.10
C PHE A 16 6.95 -7.75 -4.78
N SER A 17 7.19 -9.06 -4.81
CA SER A 17 7.19 -9.91 -3.61
C SER A 17 8.28 -9.53 -2.60
N GLU A 18 9.47 -9.14 -3.07
CA GLU A 18 10.60 -8.76 -2.22
C GLU A 18 10.31 -7.51 -1.37
N GLN A 19 9.40 -6.65 -1.81
CA GLN A 19 9.01 -5.46 -1.06
C GLN A 19 8.24 -5.81 0.25
N PHE A 20 7.67 -7.00 0.33
CA PHE A 20 6.96 -7.50 1.51
C PHE A 20 7.84 -8.40 2.37
N GLU A 21 9.04 -8.73 1.91
CA GLU A 21 10.01 -9.54 2.65
C GLU A 21 10.89 -8.67 3.54
N CYS A 22 11.11 -9.13 4.77
CA CYS A 22 12.00 -8.47 5.70
C CYS A 22 13.00 -9.49 6.24
N LEU A 23 14.20 -9.05 6.61
CA LEU A 23 15.22 -9.94 7.23
C LEU A 23 14.71 -10.59 8.51
N ASP A 24 13.86 -9.88 9.26
CA ASP A 24 13.25 -10.37 10.49
C ASP A 24 12.31 -11.57 10.25
N ASP A 25 11.73 -11.68 9.05
CA ASP A 25 10.90 -12.82 8.68
C ASP A 25 11.68 -14.14 8.73
N TYR A 26 13.00 -14.10 8.52
CA TYR A 26 13.88 -15.28 8.58
C TYR A 26 14.37 -15.62 9.98
N ALA A 27 14.28 -14.71 10.93
CA ALA A 27 14.63 -14.93 12.33
C ALA A 27 13.51 -15.64 13.12
N SER A 28 12.25 -15.55 12.66
CA SER A 28 11.07 -16.09 13.32
C SER A 28 10.64 -17.46 12.75
N THR A 29 9.61 -18.09 13.33
CA THR A 29 9.05 -19.36 12.84
C THR A 29 8.37 -19.17 11.49
N ALA A 30 8.39 -20.18 10.60
CA ALA A 30 7.82 -20.10 9.27
C ALA A 30 6.33 -19.75 9.26
N ALA A 31 5.56 -20.25 10.22
CA ALA A 31 4.13 -19.96 10.34
C ALA A 31 3.87 -18.49 10.71
N PHE A 32 4.62 -17.95 11.66
CA PHE A 32 4.49 -16.56 12.08
C PHE A 32 4.94 -15.59 10.98
N SER A 33 6.04 -15.89 10.31
CA SER A 33 6.50 -15.07 9.17
C SER A 33 5.50 -15.06 8.02
N SER A 34 4.86 -16.20 7.72
CA SER A 34 3.80 -16.25 6.70
C SER A 34 2.61 -15.39 7.09
N PHE A 35 2.21 -15.42 8.36
CA PHE A 35 1.15 -14.54 8.86
C PHE A 35 1.53 -13.06 8.72
N LEU A 36 2.75 -12.67 9.09
CA LEU A 36 3.22 -11.29 8.94
C LEU A 36 3.26 -10.84 7.47
N ARG A 37 3.68 -11.71 6.55
CA ARG A 37 3.66 -11.40 5.11
C ARG A 37 2.24 -11.16 4.60
N VAL A 38 1.29 -12.04 4.95
CA VAL A 38 -0.13 -11.83 4.60
C VAL A 38 -0.63 -10.50 5.17
N LEU A 39 -0.27 -10.17 6.42
CA LEU A 39 -0.63 -8.89 7.03
C LEU A 39 -0.04 -7.69 6.27
N LYS A 40 1.21 -7.78 5.81
CA LYS A 40 1.84 -6.73 4.99
C LYS A 40 1.10 -6.52 3.66
N TYR A 41 0.77 -7.60 2.94
CA TYR A 41 -0.05 -7.52 1.72
C TYR A 41 -1.41 -6.86 2.00
N PHE A 42 -2.10 -7.31 3.05
CA PHE A 42 -3.39 -6.75 3.45
C PHE A 42 -3.28 -5.25 3.79
N SER A 43 -2.24 -4.85 4.55
CA SER A 43 -2.00 -3.46 4.89
C SER A 43 -1.72 -2.59 3.66
N PHE A 44 -1.00 -3.11 2.67
CA PHE A 44 -0.78 -2.41 1.41
C PHE A 44 -2.09 -2.16 0.66
N TYR A 45 -2.95 -3.19 0.52
CA TYR A 45 -4.27 -3.01 -0.11
C TYR A 45 -5.17 -2.06 0.68
N LEU A 46 -5.15 -2.11 2.00
CA LEU A 46 -5.86 -1.13 2.84
C LEU A 46 -5.37 0.29 2.57
N THR A 47 -4.05 0.48 2.51
CA THR A 47 -3.47 1.80 2.25
C THR A 47 -3.92 2.40 0.93
N VAL A 48 -3.99 1.59 -0.12
CA VAL A 48 -4.32 2.06 -1.48
C VAL A 48 -5.82 2.19 -1.69
N PHE A 49 -6.60 1.19 -1.29
CA PHE A 49 -8.01 1.09 -1.70
C PHE A 49 -9.01 1.53 -0.64
N LEU A 50 -8.71 1.43 0.67
CA LEU A 50 -9.69 1.70 1.72
C LEU A 50 -10.31 3.10 1.64
N PRO A 51 -9.58 4.20 1.40
CA PRO A 51 -10.18 5.52 1.27
C PRO A 51 -11.11 5.63 0.05
N GLY A 52 -10.69 5.07 -1.09
CA GLY A 52 -11.51 5.05 -2.31
C GLY A 52 -12.77 4.20 -2.15
N VAL A 53 -12.65 3.02 -1.52
CA VAL A 53 -13.81 2.16 -1.20
C VAL A 53 -14.77 2.88 -0.26
N PHE A 54 -14.27 3.53 0.77
CA PHE A 54 -15.11 4.29 1.71
C PHE A 54 -15.89 5.39 1.00
N VAL A 55 -15.23 6.20 0.18
CA VAL A 55 -15.89 7.26 -0.62
C VAL A 55 -16.90 6.65 -1.59
N CYS A 56 -16.54 5.59 -2.29
CA CYS A 56 -17.42 4.91 -3.23
C CYS A 56 -18.70 4.39 -2.55
N VAL A 57 -18.52 3.69 -1.41
CA VAL A 57 -19.66 3.10 -0.68
C VAL A 57 -20.52 4.17 -0.04
N ALA A 58 -19.92 5.17 0.60
CA ALA A 58 -20.66 6.20 1.30
C ALA A 58 -21.48 7.11 0.35
N VAL A 59 -20.92 7.44 -0.83
CA VAL A 59 -21.55 8.37 -1.77
C VAL A 59 -22.44 7.67 -2.79
N TYR A 60 -22.03 6.53 -3.34
CA TYR A 60 -22.69 5.87 -4.46
C TYR A 60 -23.48 4.61 -4.09
N LEU A 61 -23.10 3.92 -3.02
CA LEU A 61 -23.67 2.65 -2.61
C LEU A 61 -24.05 2.63 -1.12
N PRO A 62 -24.79 3.62 -0.63
CA PRO A 62 -25.15 3.72 0.79
C PRO A 62 -25.93 2.50 1.30
N GLU A 63 -26.59 1.78 0.41
CA GLU A 63 -27.36 0.57 0.72
C GLU A 63 -26.50 -0.60 1.26
N LEU A 64 -25.20 -0.59 0.98
CA LEU A 64 -24.27 -1.58 1.51
C LEU A 64 -23.92 -1.36 2.98
N LEU A 65 -24.18 -0.17 3.49
CA LEU A 65 -23.86 0.18 4.89
C LEU A 65 -24.99 -0.24 5.84
N PRO A 66 -24.67 -0.74 7.04
CA PRO A 66 -25.66 -0.93 8.07
C PRO A 66 -26.39 0.39 8.35
N PRO A 67 -27.76 0.39 8.50
CA PRO A 67 -28.55 1.62 8.67
C PRO A 67 -28.04 2.54 9.77
N GLN A 68 -27.57 1.98 10.86
CA GLN A 68 -27.02 2.76 11.98
C GLN A 68 -25.74 3.51 11.63
N LEU A 69 -24.87 2.91 10.81
CA LEU A 69 -23.64 3.52 10.34
C LEU A 69 -23.94 4.58 9.27
N LEU A 70 -24.83 4.27 8.35
CA LEU A 70 -25.27 5.20 7.31
C LEU A 70 -25.83 6.49 7.93
N TYR A 71 -26.73 6.37 8.91
CA TYR A 71 -27.27 7.52 9.61
C TYR A 71 -26.20 8.40 10.26
N LYS A 72 -25.18 7.78 10.87
CA LYS A 72 -24.06 8.51 11.48
C LYS A 72 -23.19 9.23 10.43
N ILE A 73 -22.93 8.60 9.29
CA ILE A 73 -22.16 9.21 8.20
C ILE A 73 -22.93 10.39 7.62
N GLU A 74 -24.22 10.23 7.30
CA GLU A 74 -25.04 11.32 6.79
C GLU A 74 -25.19 12.49 7.78
N ALA A 75 -25.34 12.20 9.06
CA ALA A 75 -25.40 13.24 10.08
C ALA A 75 -24.08 14.01 10.20
N ALA A 76 -22.97 13.32 10.07
CA ALA A 76 -21.65 13.93 10.10
C ALA A 76 -21.41 14.77 8.83
N GLU A 77 -21.77 14.28 7.64
CA GLU A 77 -21.63 15.01 6.37
C GLU A 77 -22.49 16.29 6.35
N LYS A 78 -23.71 16.26 6.89
CA LYS A 78 -24.56 17.45 7.00
C LYS A 78 -23.99 18.51 7.94
N ALA A 79 -23.09 18.14 8.83
CA ALA A 79 -22.45 19.05 9.78
C ALA A 79 -21.18 19.71 9.21
N THR A 80 -20.66 19.24 8.07
CA THR A 80 -19.44 19.72 7.44
C THR A 80 -19.72 20.55 6.19
N PRO A 81 -18.86 21.54 5.86
CA PRO A 81 -19.07 22.42 4.68
C PRO A 81 -18.64 21.77 3.37
N LEU A 82 -17.84 20.68 3.42
CA LEU A 82 -17.27 20.01 2.25
C LEU A 82 -18.02 18.69 1.98
N PRO A 83 -18.19 18.30 0.72
CA PRO A 83 -18.68 16.98 0.39
C PRO A 83 -17.64 15.90 0.82
N LEU A 84 -18.10 14.74 1.22
CA LEU A 84 -17.30 13.63 1.78
C LEU A 84 -16.07 13.29 0.93
N PHE A 85 -16.22 13.32 -0.40
CA PHE A 85 -15.12 13.13 -1.34
C PHE A 85 -14.01 14.17 -1.18
N ALA A 86 -14.38 15.46 -1.09
CA ALA A 86 -13.41 16.54 -0.92
C ALA A 86 -12.76 16.52 0.45
N GLU A 87 -13.51 16.16 1.52
CA GLU A 87 -12.96 15.93 2.84
C GLU A 87 -11.87 14.85 2.83
N MET A 88 -12.16 13.71 2.21
CA MET A 88 -11.20 12.60 2.14
C MET A 88 -9.92 13.02 1.43
N LEU A 89 -10.01 13.72 0.29
CA LEU A 89 -8.84 14.23 -0.41
C LEU A 89 -8.04 15.21 0.43
N LEU A 90 -8.73 16.13 1.10
CA LEU A 90 -8.09 17.14 1.94
C LEU A 90 -7.35 16.51 3.12
N VAL A 91 -7.96 15.54 3.81
CA VAL A 91 -7.31 14.82 4.91
C VAL A 91 -6.08 14.07 4.43
N ILE A 92 -6.17 13.33 3.31
CA ILE A 92 -5.02 12.63 2.74
C ILE A 92 -3.89 13.60 2.42
N LEU A 93 -4.20 14.74 1.82
CA LEU A 93 -3.21 15.76 1.48
C LEU A 93 -2.53 16.34 2.74
N ILE A 94 -3.32 16.65 3.78
CA ILE A 94 -2.78 17.17 5.05
C ILE A 94 -1.87 16.14 5.71
N LEU A 95 -2.28 14.87 5.76
CA LEU A 95 -1.46 13.80 6.33
C LEU A 95 -0.14 13.63 5.55
N GLU A 96 -0.18 13.79 4.22
CA GLU A 96 1.02 13.72 3.38
C GLU A 96 1.97 14.89 3.63
N ILE A 97 1.43 16.10 3.79
CA ILE A 97 2.23 17.29 4.14
C ILE A 97 2.88 17.12 5.52
N ILE A 98 2.13 16.64 6.52
CA ILE A 98 2.67 16.41 7.87
C ILE A 98 3.80 15.40 7.82
N ARG A 99 3.64 14.34 7.06
CA ARG A 99 4.64 13.31 6.90
C ARG A 99 5.88 13.81 6.19
N GLU A 100 5.74 14.52 5.07
CA GLU A 100 6.85 15.10 4.33
C GLU A 100 7.63 16.10 5.19
N ALA A 101 6.92 16.92 5.99
CA ALA A 101 7.54 17.81 6.96
C ALA A 101 8.33 17.02 8.01
N GLY A 102 7.78 15.93 8.52
CA GLY A 102 8.45 15.07 9.51
C GLY A 102 9.74 14.43 8.99
N LEU A 103 9.78 14.04 7.72
CA LEU A 103 10.98 13.47 7.08
C LEU A 103 12.13 14.49 6.92
N ARG A 104 11.80 15.76 6.80
CA ARG A 104 12.78 16.86 6.64
C ARG A 104 13.30 17.41 7.95
N MET A 105 12.69 17.04 9.07
CA MET A 105 13.15 17.47 10.40
C MET A 105 14.29 16.59 10.92
N PRO A 106 15.14 17.10 11.83
CA PRO A 106 16.11 16.29 12.56
C PRO A 106 15.40 15.12 13.27
N GLN A 107 15.99 13.93 13.21
CA GLN A 107 15.37 12.68 13.72
C GLN A 107 14.87 12.77 15.17
N SER A 108 15.53 13.55 16.00
CA SER A 108 15.16 13.74 17.40
C SER A 108 13.83 14.48 17.61
N LEU A 109 13.40 15.30 16.66
CA LEU A 109 12.18 16.12 16.75
C LEU A 109 11.10 15.69 15.77
N GLY A 110 11.48 15.19 14.58
CA GLY A 110 10.55 14.94 13.47
C GLY A 110 9.40 13.99 13.84
N HIS A 111 9.68 12.92 14.56
CA HIS A 111 8.65 11.94 14.94
C HIS A 111 7.64 12.53 15.94
N SER A 112 8.13 13.23 16.96
CA SER A 112 7.28 13.86 17.98
C SER A 112 6.42 14.99 17.41
N VAL A 113 7.01 15.82 16.54
CA VAL A 113 6.29 16.93 15.90
C VAL A 113 5.21 16.39 14.94
N SER A 114 5.50 15.37 14.16
CA SER A 114 4.51 14.76 13.26
C SER A 114 3.33 14.16 14.02
N LEU A 115 3.59 13.47 15.15
CA LEU A 115 2.54 12.87 15.98
C LEU A 115 1.66 13.94 16.60
N VAL A 116 2.27 14.97 17.22
CA VAL A 116 1.53 16.07 17.86
C VAL A 116 0.75 16.88 16.84
N SER A 117 1.33 17.16 15.68
CA SER A 117 0.65 17.88 14.60
C SER A 117 -0.57 17.12 14.08
N ALA A 118 -0.44 15.81 13.85
CA ALA A 118 -1.55 14.99 13.40
C ALA A 118 -2.70 14.96 14.41
N LEU A 119 -2.38 14.86 15.72
CA LEU A 119 -3.36 14.87 16.79
C LEU A 119 -4.07 16.23 16.88
N ILE A 120 -3.32 17.33 16.94
CA ILE A 120 -3.89 18.69 17.08
C ILE A 120 -4.74 19.05 15.86
N ILE A 121 -4.24 18.77 14.64
CA ILE A 121 -4.99 19.08 13.41
C ILE A 121 -6.24 18.21 13.33
N GLY A 122 -6.15 16.92 13.67
CA GLY A 122 -7.30 16.02 13.67
C GLY A 122 -8.40 16.47 14.65
N ASP A 123 -8.04 16.77 15.89
CA ASP A 123 -8.98 17.23 16.91
C ASP A 123 -9.59 18.60 16.54
N ALA A 124 -8.77 19.54 16.07
CA ALA A 124 -9.23 20.85 15.65
C ALA A 124 -10.18 20.77 14.44
N ALA A 125 -9.88 19.92 13.47
CA ALA A 125 -10.72 19.72 12.28
C ALA A 125 -12.10 19.17 12.62
N ILE A 126 -12.19 18.24 13.58
CA ILE A 126 -13.46 17.70 14.08
C ILE A 126 -14.19 18.77 14.92
N ALA A 127 -13.51 19.42 15.84
CA ALA A 127 -14.11 20.40 16.73
C ALA A 127 -14.68 21.62 16.01
N THR A 128 -14.06 22.02 14.89
CA THR A 128 -14.54 23.12 14.04
C THR A 128 -15.61 22.69 13.03
N GLY A 129 -15.91 21.38 12.93
CA GLY A 129 -16.84 20.85 11.95
C GLY A 129 -16.34 20.96 10.50
N LEU A 130 -15.03 21.13 10.30
CA LEU A 130 -14.44 21.17 8.95
C LEU A 130 -14.32 19.79 8.33
N MET A 131 -14.20 18.76 9.16
CA MET A 131 -14.05 17.37 8.73
C MET A 131 -14.90 16.44 9.57
N SER A 132 -15.46 15.44 8.94
CA SER A 132 -16.29 14.44 9.59
C SER A 132 -15.45 13.36 10.28
N THR A 133 -15.91 12.90 11.45
CA THR A 133 -15.24 11.83 12.21
C THR A 133 -15.03 10.54 11.41
N PRO A 134 -15.98 10.04 10.59
CA PRO A 134 -15.78 8.85 9.79
C PRO A 134 -14.64 8.98 8.78
N VAL A 135 -14.50 10.14 8.14
CA VAL A 135 -13.41 10.41 7.18
C VAL A 135 -12.05 10.39 7.88
N ILE A 136 -11.92 11.06 9.01
CA ILE A 136 -10.67 11.07 9.79
C ILE A 136 -10.33 9.66 10.27
N PHE A 137 -11.31 8.88 10.71
CA PHE A 137 -11.09 7.50 11.15
C PHE A 137 -10.52 6.63 10.03
N VAL A 138 -11.12 6.64 8.83
CA VAL A 138 -10.64 5.89 7.67
C VAL A 138 -9.25 6.36 7.22
N ALA A 139 -9.04 7.66 7.17
CA ALA A 139 -7.75 8.24 6.82
C ALA A 139 -6.64 7.84 7.81
N SER A 140 -6.96 7.80 9.11
CA SER A 140 -6.01 7.38 10.15
C SER A 140 -5.61 5.91 10.02
N ILE A 141 -6.57 5.01 9.75
CA ILE A 141 -6.26 3.60 9.49
C ILE A 141 -5.32 3.47 8.30
N THR A 142 -5.58 4.18 7.21
CA THR A 142 -4.72 4.13 6.01
C THR A 142 -3.33 4.70 6.27
N ALA A 143 -3.23 5.76 7.05
CA ALA A 143 -1.95 6.35 7.44
C ALA A 143 -1.11 5.39 8.30
N ILE A 144 -1.74 4.64 9.19
CA ILE A 144 -1.04 3.63 10.01
C ILE A 144 -0.65 2.42 9.14
N ALA A 145 -1.53 1.96 8.26
CA ALA A 145 -1.30 0.80 7.41
C ALA A 145 -0.07 0.97 6.50
N VAL A 146 0.22 2.18 6.07
CA VAL A 146 1.37 2.49 5.22
C VAL A 146 2.72 2.21 5.92
N PHE A 147 2.79 2.33 7.23
CA PHE A 147 4.03 2.06 7.99
C PHE A 147 4.41 0.58 8.02
N VAL A 148 3.46 -0.31 7.73
CA VAL A 148 3.72 -1.76 7.66
C VAL A 148 4.55 -2.12 6.42
N THR A 149 4.47 -1.33 5.34
CA THR A 149 5.17 -1.56 4.08
C THR A 149 5.93 -0.31 3.62
N PRO A 150 6.99 0.10 4.32
CA PRO A 150 7.68 1.36 4.04
C PRO A 150 8.34 1.40 2.66
N GLY A 151 8.74 0.25 2.10
CA GLY A 151 9.35 0.17 0.77
C GLY A 151 8.41 0.53 -0.39
N LEU A 152 7.09 0.41 -0.19
CA LEU A 152 6.07 0.71 -1.21
C LEU A 152 5.35 2.04 -0.95
N TYR A 153 5.88 2.88 -0.08
CA TYR A 153 5.23 4.12 0.32
C TYR A 153 4.94 5.06 -0.86
N GLU A 154 5.95 5.38 -1.65
CA GLU A 154 5.81 6.33 -2.75
C GLU A 154 4.73 5.90 -3.77
N PRO A 155 4.78 4.68 -4.33
CA PRO A 155 3.73 4.22 -5.23
C PRO A 155 2.37 4.08 -4.55
N ALA A 156 2.32 3.66 -3.29
CA ALA A 156 1.06 3.53 -2.55
C ALA A 156 0.35 4.88 -2.36
N THR A 157 1.09 5.96 -2.11
CA THR A 157 0.54 7.31 -1.96
C THR A 157 -0.09 7.81 -3.26
N LEU A 158 0.61 7.69 -4.38
CA LEU A 158 0.08 8.08 -5.68
C LEU A 158 -1.15 7.26 -6.08
N LEU A 159 -1.09 5.95 -5.87
CA LEU A 159 -2.22 5.06 -6.13
C LEU A 159 -3.42 5.40 -5.24
N ARG A 160 -3.22 5.67 -3.95
CA ARG A 160 -4.26 6.07 -3.01
C ARG A 160 -4.99 7.33 -3.45
N ILE A 161 -4.26 8.37 -3.84
CA ILE A 161 -4.85 9.61 -4.37
C ILE A 161 -5.63 9.30 -5.66
N GLY A 162 -5.05 8.52 -6.56
CA GLY A 162 -5.70 8.09 -7.81
C GLY A 162 -6.99 7.29 -7.57
N THR A 163 -6.99 6.35 -6.61
CA THR A 163 -8.19 5.56 -6.28
C THR A 163 -9.30 6.42 -5.70
N VAL A 164 -8.97 7.38 -4.82
CA VAL A 164 -9.96 8.30 -4.26
C VAL A 164 -10.54 9.23 -5.33
N LEU A 165 -9.70 9.76 -6.23
CA LEU A 165 -10.15 10.60 -7.35
C LEU A 165 -11.08 9.83 -8.28
N LEU A 166 -10.69 8.64 -8.72
CA LEU A 166 -11.50 7.83 -9.62
C LEU A 166 -12.80 7.35 -8.96
N ALA A 167 -12.73 6.94 -7.68
CA ALA A 167 -13.89 6.52 -6.91
C ALA A 167 -14.87 7.69 -6.68
N GLY A 168 -14.37 8.89 -6.40
CA GLY A 168 -15.19 10.07 -6.17
C GLY A 168 -15.86 10.61 -7.44
N LEU A 169 -15.20 10.50 -8.60
CA LEU A 169 -15.73 11.01 -9.88
C LEU A 169 -16.64 10.01 -10.59
N ALA A 170 -16.30 8.74 -10.59
CA ALA A 170 -16.99 7.69 -11.34
C ALA A 170 -17.60 6.58 -10.47
N GLY A 171 -17.57 6.72 -9.14
CA GLY A 171 -18.15 5.76 -8.21
C GLY A 171 -17.55 4.35 -8.35
N PRO A 172 -18.39 3.30 -8.36
CA PRO A 172 -17.95 1.91 -8.47
C PRO A 172 -17.17 1.61 -9.74
N ALA A 173 -17.52 2.24 -10.86
CA ALA A 173 -16.80 2.08 -12.12
C ALA A 173 -15.39 2.67 -12.03
N GLY A 174 -15.23 3.82 -11.38
CA GLY A 174 -13.94 4.45 -11.11
C GLY A 174 -13.06 3.61 -10.19
N LEU A 175 -13.63 3.03 -9.14
CA LEU A 175 -12.94 2.13 -8.23
C LEU A 175 -12.46 0.86 -8.96
N ALA A 176 -13.32 0.27 -9.81
CA ALA A 176 -12.95 -0.87 -10.64
C ALA A 176 -11.82 -0.52 -11.63
N ALA A 177 -11.93 0.64 -12.29
CA ALA A 177 -10.87 1.12 -13.19
C ALA A 177 -9.54 1.33 -12.46
N ALA A 178 -9.56 1.89 -11.25
CA ALA A 178 -8.36 2.03 -10.41
C ALA A 178 -7.74 0.67 -10.05
N PHE A 179 -8.57 -0.31 -9.68
CA PHE A 179 -8.13 -1.65 -9.35
C PHE A 179 -7.48 -2.37 -10.55
N PHE A 180 -8.17 -2.38 -11.71
CA PHE A 180 -7.62 -2.98 -12.93
C PHE A 180 -6.41 -2.22 -13.45
N GLY A 181 -6.39 -0.90 -13.37
CA GLY A 181 -5.22 -0.08 -13.73
C GLY A 181 -4.01 -0.41 -12.86
N PHE A 182 -4.21 -0.61 -11.56
CA PHE A 182 -3.17 -1.08 -10.66
C PHE A 182 -2.65 -2.47 -11.05
N LEU A 183 -3.54 -3.43 -11.32
CA LEU A 183 -3.14 -4.77 -11.75
C LEU A 183 -2.35 -4.73 -13.06
N LEU A 184 -2.82 -3.97 -14.05
CA LEU A 184 -2.12 -3.80 -15.31
C LEU A 184 -0.75 -3.16 -15.14
N SER A 185 -0.63 -2.17 -14.26
CA SER A 185 0.64 -1.51 -13.95
C SER A 185 1.66 -2.50 -13.40
N ILE A 186 1.26 -3.35 -12.45
CA ILE A 186 2.17 -4.36 -11.87
C ILE A 186 2.60 -5.40 -12.92
N VAL A 187 1.65 -5.86 -13.76
CA VAL A 187 1.92 -6.87 -14.78
C VAL A 187 2.80 -6.32 -15.91
N SER A 188 2.61 -5.05 -16.29
CA SER A 188 3.35 -4.43 -17.39
C SER A 188 4.73 -3.91 -16.99
N THR A 189 5.01 -3.79 -15.69
CA THR A 189 6.28 -3.25 -15.22
C THR A 189 7.40 -4.29 -15.33
N GLU A 190 8.49 -3.92 -15.99
CA GLU A 190 9.71 -4.72 -16.10
C GLU A 190 10.89 -3.95 -15.48
N ALA A 191 11.68 -4.63 -14.67
CA ALA A 191 12.90 -4.12 -14.10
C ALA A 191 14.11 -4.90 -14.62
N LEU A 192 15.00 -4.26 -15.38
CA LEU A 192 16.21 -4.86 -15.95
C LEU A 192 15.92 -6.11 -16.81
N GLY A 193 14.80 -6.14 -17.54
CA GLY A 193 14.41 -7.28 -18.38
C GLY A 193 13.83 -8.47 -17.60
N VAL A 194 13.49 -8.24 -16.32
CA VAL A 194 12.76 -9.20 -15.47
C VAL A 194 11.39 -8.61 -15.16
N SER A 195 10.32 -9.39 -15.32
CA SER A 195 8.98 -8.95 -14.96
C SER A 195 8.92 -8.66 -13.45
N TYR A 196 8.31 -7.53 -13.08
CA TYR A 196 8.16 -7.11 -11.70
C TYR A 196 7.37 -8.13 -10.84
N LEU A 197 6.48 -8.90 -11.49
CA LEU A 197 5.69 -9.96 -10.87
C LEU A 197 6.38 -11.34 -10.89
N ALA A 198 7.61 -11.47 -11.42
CA ALA A 198 8.33 -12.74 -11.37
C ALA A 198 8.60 -13.14 -9.89
N PRO A 199 8.52 -14.43 -9.55
CA PRO A 199 8.40 -15.63 -10.37
C PRO A 199 6.98 -16.13 -10.64
N HIS A 200 5.93 -15.34 -10.33
CA HIS A 200 4.56 -15.82 -10.18
C HIS A 200 3.72 -16.05 -11.46
N PRO A 201 3.98 -15.50 -12.65
CA PRO A 201 3.03 -15.64 -13.75
C PRO A 201 3.19 -16.88 -14.63
N PHE A 202 4.09 -17.83 -14.33
CA PHE A 202 4.32 -18.97 -15.21
C PHE A 202 4.03 -20.33 -14.55
N PRO A 203 3.10 -21.13 -15.12
CA PRO A 203 2.67 -22.41 -14.56
C PRO A 203 3.71 -23.54 -14.61
N GLN A 204 4.90 -23.29 -15.13
CA GLN A 204 5.95 -24.30 -15.30
C GLN A 204 6.98 -24.37 -14.15
N GLN A 205 6.88 -23.49 -13.16
CA GLN A 205 7.70 -23.61 -11.95
C GLN A 205 6.76 -23.80 -10.75
N PRO A 206 7.05 -24.74 -9.85
CA PRO A 206 6.20 -24.93 -8.67
C PRO A 206 6.05 -23.60 -7.97
N LEU A 207 4.81 -23.27 -7.57
CA LEU A 207 4.39 -22.10 -6.75
C LEU A 207 5.18 -22.05 -5.44
N SER A 208 6.46 -22.09 -5.54
CA SER A 208 7.24 -22.55 -4.45
C SER A 208 7.91 -21.50 -3.68
N ASP A 209 8.18 -20.43 -4.27
CA ASP A 209 9.35 -19.81 -3.72
C ASP A 209 8.98 -18.56 -2.97
N ASP A 210 8.72 -18.75 -1.68
CA ASP A 210 8.89 -17.76 -0.59
C ASP A 210 8.21 -16.38 -0.75
N GLY A 211 7.29 -16.20 -1.73
CA GLY A 211 6.63 -14.92 -1.96
C GLY A 211 5.60 -14.56 -0.86
N VAL A 212 4.48 -15.27 -0.80
CA VAL A 212 3.40 -15.00 0.16
C VAL A 212 3.55 -15.88 1.41
N LEU A 213 3.85 -17.17 1.22
CA LEU A 213 4.01 -18.14 2.30
C LEU A 213 5.49 -18.54 2.46
N ARG A 214 6.06 -18.31 3.64
CA ARG A 214 7.43 -18.70 3.92
C ARG A 214 7.58 -20.21 4.02
N ARG A 215 8.57 -20.75 3.30
CA ARG A 215 8.97 -22.17 3.39
C ARG A 215 10.00 -22.44 4.48
N ASN A 216 10.04 -23.72 4.92
CA ASN A 216 11.07 -24.18 5.84
C ASN A 216 12.45 -24.16 5.18
N TYR A 217 13.50 -23.84 5.93
CA TYR A 217 14.90 -23.81 5.49
C TYR A 217 15.36 -25.04 4.69
N ARG A 218 14.85 -26.24 5.05
CA ARG A 218 15.16 -27.48 4.33
C ARG A 218 14.61 -27.54 2.91
N GLN A 219 13.58 -26.77 2.62
CA GLN A 219 12.95 -26.69 1.29
C GLN A 219 13.56 -25.58 0.44
N LEU A 220 13.92 -24.46 1.06
CA LEU A 220 14.64 -23.35 0.41
C LEU A 220 16.01 -23.77 -0.11
N SER A 221 16.75 -24.61 0.63
CA SER A 221 18.08 -25.05 0.22
C SER A 221 18.09 -26.00 -0.99
N ARG A 222 16.94 -26.57 -1.37
CA ARG A 222 16.83 -27.53 -2.49
C ARG A 222 16.50 -26.90 -3.83
N HIS A 223 15.93 -25.68 -3.86
CA HIS A 223 15.45 -25.05 -5.09
C HIS A 223 15.84 -23.56 -5.09
N GLY A 224 17.08 -23.26 -5.34
CA GLY A 224 17.50 -21.89 -5.62
C GLY A 224 16.94 -21.42 -6.97
N PHE A 225 16.13 -20.36 -6.94
CA PHE A 225 15.69 -19.69 -8.18
C PHE A 225 16.90 -18.98 -8.81
N ASN A 226 17.32 -19.42 -9.97
CA ASN A 226 18.43 -18.79 -10.70
C ASN A 226 17.90 -18.10 -11.95
N ILE A 227 17.71 -16.79 -11.87
CA ILE A 227 17.22 -15.92 -12.96
C ILE A 227 18.09 -16.06 -14.23
N TRP A 228 19.37 -16.34 -14.06
CA TRP A 228 20.33 -16.48 -15.16
C TRP A 228 20.21 -17.79 -15.96
N GLN A 229 19.66 -18.86 -15.36
CA GLN A 229 19.53 -20.15 -16.05
C GLN A 229 18.54 -20.11 -17.21
N LYS A 230 17.59 -19.18 -17.23
CA LYS A 230 16.62 -19.01 -18.32
C LYS A 230 17.27 -18.47 -19.59
N ARG A 231 18.31 -17.64 -19.46
CA ARG A 231 19.02 -17.03 -20.58
C ARG A 231 19.93 -18.03 -21.32
N GLU A 232 20.48 -19.01 -20.62
CA GLU A 232 21.33 -20.05 -21.20
C GLU A 232 20.56 -21.16 -21.91
N ARG A 233 19.35 -21.51 -21.43
CA ARG A 233 18.48 -22.49 -22.12
C ARG A 233 17.99 -22.00 -23.47
N GLY A 234 17.72 -20.73 -23.64
CA GLY A 234 17.34 -20.13 -24.92
C GLY A 234 18.48 -20.15 -25.99
N LYS A 235 19.75 -20.16 -25.56
CA LYS A 235 20.90 -20.22 -26.43
C LYS A 235 21.31 -21.63 -26.86
N ARG A 236 20.80 -22.68 -26.20
CA ARG A 236 21.07 -24.09 -26.56
C ARG A 236 20.02 -24.69 -27.48
N GLN A 237 19.00 -23.94 -27.84
CA GLN A 237 17.94 -24.39 -28.77
C GLN A 237 17.97 -23.67 -30.15
N THR A 238 18.96 -22.83 -30.40
CA THR A 238 19.32 -22.28 -31.69
C THR A 238 20.68 -22.82 -32.12
#